data_a2062a0990ce62942267d3b6936d36d4
#
_entry.id   a2062a0990ce62942267d3b6936d36d4
#
_cell.length_a   1.000
_cell.length_b   1.000
_cell.length_c   1.000
_cell.angle_alpha   90.00
_cell.angle_beta   90.00
_cell.angle_gamma   90.00
#
_symmetry.space_group_name_H-M   'P 1'
#
loop_
_entity.id
_entity.type
_entity.pdbx_description
1 polymer ?
#
loop_
_entity_poly.entity_id
_entity_poly.type
_entity_poly.pdbx_seq_one_letter_code
_entity_poly.pdbx_strand_id
1 'polypeptide(L)'
;MSGATPEPEVRRNDPRSRYELWLGDENVGHIRYRADDHGRRVFVHTEVDPGHQGEGLAGTLVRGALDQERAAGGEVIAQCPYVRRFVHEHPEYTDVVVGELGPSSP
;
A
#
# COMPACT_ATOMS: atom_id res chain seq x y z
N MET A 1 -23.61 -5.71 -22.02
CA MET A 1 -22.63 -5.33 -21.28
C MET A 1 -22.95 -5.30 -19.84
N SER A 2 -22.09 -5.69 -19.13
CA SER A 2 -22.39 -5.80 -17.77
C SER A 2 -22.17 -4.49 -17.08
N GLY A 3 -22.88 -4.20 -16.08
CA GLY A 3 -22.63 -3.03 -15.27
C GLY A 3 -21.70 -3.27 -14.12
N ALA A 4 -20.86 -4.29 -14.22
CA ALA A 4 -19.99 -4.62 -13.09
C ALA A 4 -18.96 -3.54 -12.85
N THR A 5 -18.72 -3.23 -11.59
CA THR A 5 -17.65 -2.34 -11.22
C THR A 5 -16.32 -3.02 -11.46
N PRO A 6 -15.33 -2.34 -12.02
CA PRO A 6 -14.01 -2.95 -12.20
C PRO A 6 -13.42 -3.33 -10.86
N GLU A 7 -12.71 -4.46 -10.84
CA GLU A 7 -12.04 -4.85 -9.63
C GLU A 7 -10.78 -4.01 -9.42
N PRO A 8 -10.48 -3.63 -8.19
CA PRO A 8 -9.29 -2.84 -7.94
C PRO A 8 -8.02 -3.62 -8.31
N GLU A 9 -7.10 -2.91 -8.92
CA GLU A 9 -5.82 -3.49 -9.28
C GLU A 9 -4.72 -2.63 -8.72
N VAL A 10 -3.71 -3.25 -8.09
CA VAL A 10 -2.58 -2.52 -7.52
C VAL A 10 -1.38 -2.74 -8.43
N ARG A 11 -0.81 -1.64 -8.93
CA ARG A 11 0.32 -1.68 -9.85
C ARG A 11 1.48 -0.89 -9.30
N ARG A 12 2.70 -1.42 -9.45
CA ARG A 12 3.89 -0.68 -9.05
C ARG A 12 4.34 0.21 -10.20
N ASN A 13 4.57 1.48 -9.91
CA ASN A 13 5.04 2.44 -10.89
C ASN A 13 6.40 2.98 -10.40
N ASP A 14 7.47 2.30 -10.79
CA ASP A 14 8.81 2.66 -10.33
C ASP A 14 9.25 4.05 -10.80
N PRO A 15 8.98 4.47 -12.05
CA PRO A 15 9.35 5.83 -12.45
C PRO A 15 8.76 6.92 -11.57
N ARG A 16 7.61 6.66 -10.96
CA ARG A 16 6.98 7.61 -10.05
C ARG A 16 7.20 7.26 -8.59
N SER A 17 7.89 6.18 -8.30
CA SER A 17 8.19 5.72 -6.95
C SER A 17 6.92 5.56 -6.13
N ARG A 18 5.96 4.82 -6.70
CA ARG A 18 4.71 4.59 -5.98
C ARG A 18 4.02 3.33 -6.44
N TYR A 19 3.18 2.76 -5.57
CA TYR A 19 2.17 1.78 -5.93
C TYR A 19 0.90 2.55 -6.25
N GLU A 20 0.17 2.13 -7.26
CA GLU A 20 -1.05 2.80 -7.71
C GLU A 20 -2.23 1.86 -7.63
N LEU A 21 -3.37 2.41 -7.25
CA LEU A 21 -4.62 1.68 -7.21
C LEU A 21 -5.46 2.10 -8.41
N TRP A 22 -5.81 1.15 -9.23
CA TRP A 22 -6.55 1.41 -10.47
C TRP A 22 -7.92 0.75 -10.41
N LEU A 23 -8.93 1.49 -10.87
CA LEU A 23 -10.26 0.95 -11.13
C LEU A 23 -10.48 1.11 -12.63
N GLY A 24 -10.33 0.01 -13.38
CA GLY A 24 -10.35 0.12 -14.83
C GLY A 24 -9.23 1.02 -15.31
N ASP A 25 -9.59 2.10 -15.98
CA ASP A 25 -8.62 3.03 -16.53
C ASP A 25 -8.32 4.20 -15.60
N GLU A 26 -8.88 4.21 -14.40
CA GLU A 26 -8.76 5.34 -13.50
C GLU A 26 -7.83 5.02 -12.34
N ASN A 27 -6.81 5.84 -12.13
CA ASN A 27 -5.95 5.73 -10.97
C ASN A 27 -6.61 6.50 -9.84
N VAL A 28 -7.04 5.78 -8.81
CA VAL A 28 -7.82 6.38 -7.72
C VAL A 28 -7.06 6.47 -6.41
N GLY A 29 -5.83 6.02 -6.38
CA GLY A 29 -5.04 6.13 -5.14
C GLY A 29 -3.61 5.70 -5.37
N HIS A 30 -2.76 5.96 -4.37
CA HIS A 30 -1.37 5.55 -4.46
C HIS A 30 -0.71 5.50 -3.08
N ILE A 31 0.38 4.73 -2.99
CA ILE A 31 1.30 4.75 -1.86
C ILE A 31 2.63 5.21 -2.42
N ARG A 32 3.15 6.30 -1.89
CA ARG A 32 4.47 6.78 -2.30
C ARG A 32 5.54 6.08 -1.48
N TYR A 33 6.64 5.69 -2.13
CA TYR A 33 7.73 5.04 -1.44
C TYR A 33 9.07 5.64 -1.85
N ARG A 34 10.10 5.32 -1.06
CA ARG A 34 11.48 5.61 -1.42
C ARG A 34 12.32 4.40 -1.00
N ALA A 35 13.50 4.27 -1.57
CA ALA A 35 14.42 3.21 -1.16
C ALA A 35 15.31 3.72 -0.04
N ASP A 36 15.63 2.86 0.93
CA ASP A 36 16.59 3.21 1.95
C ASP A 36 17.98 2.66 1.57
N ASP A 37 18.96 2.86 2.45
CA ASP A 37 20.33 2.48 2.16
C ASP A 37 20.55 0.97 2.14
N HIS A 38 19.57 0.20 2.59
CA HIS A 38 19.64 -1.25 2.64
C HIS A 38 18.77 -1.93 1.58
N GLY A 39 18.29 -1.15 0.62
CA GLY A 39 17.46 -1.69 -0.45
C GLY A 39 16.02 -1.97 -0.06
N ARG A 40 15.59 -1.52 1.10
CA ARG A 40 14.21 -1.71 1.53
C ARG A 40 13.36 -0.56 1.00
N ARG A 41 12.05 -0.82 0.83
CA ARG A 41 11.14 0.24 0.44
C ARG A 41 10.51 0.85 1.66
N VAL A 42 10.61 2.18 1.75
CA VAL A 42 9.97 2.93 2.83
C VAL A 42 8.67 3.50 2.30
N PHE A 43 7.54 3.03 2.84
CA PHE A 43 6.23 3.52 2.44
C PHE A 43 5.97 4.80 3.24
N VAL A 44 5.92 5.95 2.57
CA VAL A 44 5.90 7.24 3.25
C VAL A 44 4.53 7.90 3.30
N HIS A 45 3.65 7.60 2.34
CA HIS A 45 2.35 8.28 2.29
C HIS A 45 1.35 7.47 1.48
N THR A 46 0.11 7.40 1.96
CA THR A 46 -0.98 6.72 1.28
C THR A 46 -2.10 7.72 1.02
N GLU A 47 -2.61 7.72 -0.20
CA GLU A 47 -3.68 8.64 -0.56
C GLU A 47 -4.70 7.94 -1.45
N VAL A 48 -5.99 8.20 -1.21
CA VAL A 48 -7.07 7.73 -2.07
C VAL A 48 -7.90 8.96 -2.43
N ASP A 49 -8.33 9.05 -3.70
CA ASP A 49 -9.08 10.19 -4.17
C ASP A 49 -10.33 10.40 -3.30
N PRO A 50 -10.69 11.67 -3.05
CA PRO A 50 -11.84 11.95 -2.18
C PRO A 50 -13.14 11.31 -2.62
N GLY A 51 -13.34 11.14 -3.92
CA GLY A 51 -14.55 10.52 -4.43
C GLY A 51 -14.64 9.05 -4.17
N HIS A 52 -13.55 8.43 -3.73
CA HIS A 52 -13.50 6.98 -3.48
C HIS A 52 -13.18 6.64 -2.03
N GLN A 53 -13.17 7.62 -1.15
CA GLN A 53 -12.90 7.34 0.26
C GLN A 53 -14.13 6.67 0.88
N GLY A 54 -13.89 5.84 1.89
CA GLY A 54 -14.98 5.14 2.55
C GLY A 54 -15.37 3.83 1.89
N GLU A 55 -14.66 3.43 0.83
CA GLU A 55 -14.96 2.19 0.13
C GLU A 55 -13.99 1.06 0.46
N GLY A 56 -13.13 1.27 1.44
CA GLY A 56 -12.14 0.25 1.81
C GLY A 56 -10.98 0.15 0.83
N LEU A 57 -10.85 1.09 -0.08
CA LEU A 57 -9.83 1.00 -1.13
C LEU A 57 -8.42 1.24 -0.62
N ALA A 58 -8.27 2.04 0.43
CA ALA A 58 -6.93 2.25 0.99
C ALA A 58 -6.37 0.94 1.54
N GLY A 59 -7.20 0.14 2.20
CA GLY A 59 -6.77 -1.17 2.68
C GLY A 59 -6.42 -2.12 1.55
N THR A 60 -7.22 -2.09 0.49
CA THR A 60 -6.95 -2.90 -0.70
C THR A 60 -5.60 -2.51 -1.32
N LEU A 61 -5.32 -1.22 -1.38
CA LEU A 61 -4.06 -0.71 -1.92
C LEU A 61 -2.87 -1.17 -1.08
N VAL A 62 -2.96 -1.02 0.25
CA VAL A 62 -1.85 -1.42 1.12
C VAL A 62 -1.65 -2.93 1.04
N ARG A 63 -2.73 -3.70 1.05
CA ARG A 63 -2.64 -5.17 0.97
C ARG A 63 -1.96 -5.59 -0.33
N GLY A 64 -2.39 -5.01 -1.45
CA GLY A 64 -1.82 -5.36 -2.74
C GLY A 64 -0.35 -4.99 -2.84
N ALA A 65 0.03 -3.83 -2.30
CA ALA A 65 1.43 -3.41 -2.33
C ALA A 65 2.29 -4.34 -1.47
N LEU A 66 1.82 -4.69 -0.26
CA LEU A 66 2.58 -5.57 0.61
C LEU A 66 2.68 -6.99 0.04
N ASP A 67 1.61 -7.46 -0.61
CA ASP A 67 1.64 -8.77 -1.25
C ASP A 67 2.68 -8.81 -2.37
N GLN A 68 2.80 -7.73 -3.15
CA GLN A 68 3.80 -7.67 -4.21
C GLN A 68 5.21 -7.62 -3.64
N GLU A 69 5.42 -6.89 -2.56
CA GLU A 69 6.74 -6.85 -1.92
C GLU A 69 7.11 -8.23 -1.36
N ARG A 70 6.13 -8.92 -0.76
CA ARG A 70 6.38 -10.27 -0.25
C ARG A 70 6.76 -11.22 -1.39
N ALA A 71 6.03 -11.15 -2.49
CA ALA A 71 6.30 -12.03 -3.62
C ALA A 71 7.66 -11.76 -4.24
N ALA A 72 8.16 -10.54 -4.13
CA ALA A 72 9.47 -10.18 -4.66
C ALA A 72 10.59 -10.42 -3.66
N GLY A 73 10.27 -10.89 -2.46
CA GLY A 73 11.28 -11.10 -1.43
C GLY A 73 11.77 -9.81 -0.80
N GLY A 74 11.02 -8.71 -0.94
CA GLY A 74 11.44 -7.42 -0.43
C GLY A 74 11.08 -7.20 1.03
N GLU A 75 11.59 -6.10 1.55
CA GLU A 75 11.28 -5.66 2.90
C GLU A 75 10.75 -4.24 2.86
N VAL A 76 9.77 -3.95 3.70
CA VAL A 76 9.11 -2.66 3.74
C VAL A 76 9.28 -2.05 5.12
N ILE A 77 9.58 -0.75 5.14
CA ILE A 77 9.56 0.05 6.36
C ILE A 77 8.27 0.88 6.31
N ALA A 78 7.44 0.76 7.32
CA ALA A 78 6.18 1.49 7.36
C ALA A 78 6.38 2.83 8.07
N GLN A 79 6.68 3.87 7.31
CA GLN A 79 6.75 5.21 7.85
C GLN A 79 5.36 5.86 7.86
N CYS A 80 4.53 5.54 6.90
CA CYS A 80 3.17 6.08 6.80
C CYS A 80 2.31 5.58 7.96
N PRO A 81 1.63 6.46 8.69
CA PRO A 81 0.78 6.03 9.81
C PRO A 81 -0.32 5.06 9.39
N TYR A 82 -0.88 5.23 8.20
CA TYR A 82 -1.93 4.33 7.74
C TYR A 82 -1.40 2.92 7.54
N VAL A 83 -0.19 2.80 6.96
CA VAL A 83 0.42 1.48 6.73
C VAL A 83 0.75 0.81 8.08
N ARG A 84 1.26 1.58 9.04
CA ARG A 84 1.54 1.05 10.36
C ARG A 84 0.27 0.49 11.01
N ARG A 85 -0.80 1.25 10.96
CA ARG A 85 -2.07 0.82 11.53
C ARG A 85 -2.58 -0.43 10.83
N PHE A 86 -2.47 -0.47 9.49
CA PHE A 86 -2.89 -1.63 8.74
C PHE A 86 -2.17 -2.88 9.20
N VAL A 87 -0.84 -2.79 9.41
CA VAL A 87 -0.06 -3.96 9.81
C VAL A 87 -0.40 -4.37 11.25
N HIS A 88 -0.68 -3.41 12.13
CA HIS A 88 -1.14 -3.76 13.48
C HIS A 88 -2.45 -4.54 13.44
N GLU A 89 -3.33 -4.20 12.51
CA GLU A 89 -4.62 -4.87 12.36
C GLU A 89 -4.50 -6.16 11.54
N HIS A 90 -3.40 -6.34 10.82
CA HIS A 90 -3.17 -7.49 9.96
C HIS A 90 -1.76 -8.03 10.19
N PRO A 91 -1.53 -8.67 11.36
CA PRO A 91 -0.17 -9.07 11.72
C PRO A 91 0.46 -10.11 10.81
N GLU A 92 -0.33 -10.71 9.92
CA GLU A 92 0.24 -11.61 8.92
C GLU A 92 1.24 -10.92 8.00
N TYR A 93 1.30 -9.60 8.01
CA TYR A 93 2.25 -8.85 7.19
C TYR A 93 3.54 -8.49 7.92
N THR A 94 3.71 -8.94 9.16
CA THR A 94 4.96 -8.66 9.88
C THR A 94 6.15 -9.40 9.29
N ASP A 95 5.91 -10.37 8.41
CA ASP A 95 7.00 -11.03 7.71
C ASP A 95 7.63 -10.16 6.62
N VAL A 96 6.90 -9.18 6.11
CA VAL A 96 7.41 -8.30 5.06
C VAL A 96 7.67 -6.89 5.58
N VAL A 97 6.93 -6.45 6.59
CA VAL A 97 7.13 -5.12 7.17
C VAL A 97 8.08 -5.25 8.34
N VAL A 98 9.30 -4.72 8.16
CA VAL A 98 10.37 -4.88 9.13
C VAL A 98 10.61 -3.58 9.88
N GLY A 99 11.42 -3.66 10.93
CA GLY A 99 11.68 -2.48 11.75
C GLY A 99 10.60 -2.30 12.80
N GLU A 100 10.75 -1.24 13.57
CA GLU A 100 9.83 -1.01 14.66
C GLU A 100 8.63 -0.23 14.18
N LEU A 101 7.42 -0.76 14.41
CA LEU A 101 6.21 -0.09 14.00
C LEU A 101 5.78 1.00 14.99
N GLY A 102 6.33 0.97 16.17
CA GLY A 102 5.91 1.88 17.22
C GLY A 102 4.58 1.45 17.82
N PRO A 103 4.10 2.19 18.81
CA PRO A 103 2.81 1.86 19.43
C PRO A 103 1.69 2.14 18.46
N SER A 104 0.68 1.29 18.50
CA SER A 104 -0.45 1.50 17.64
C SER A 104 -1.36 2.55 18.18
N SER A 105 -1.10 3.16 19.16
CA SER A 105 -1.90 4.03 19.71
C SER A 105 -2.27 4.89 19.36
N PRO A 106 -2.87 5.39 19.93
CA PRO A 106 -3.98 6.17 19.84
C PRO A 106 -3.89 7.35 19.50
#